data_58a18b189076798b2440f23d3c754cb3
#
_entry.id   58a18b189076798b2440f23d3c754cb3
#
_cell.length_a   1.000
_cell.length_b   1.000
_cell.length_c   1.000
_cell.angle_alpha   90.00
_cell.angle_beta   90.00
_cell.angle_gamma   90.00
#
_symmetry.space_group_name_H-M   'P 1'
#
loop_
_entity.id
_entity.type
_entity.pdbx_description
1 polymer ?
#
loop_
_entity_poly.entity_id
_entity_poly.type
_entity_poly.pdbx_seq_one_letter_code
_entity_poly.pdbx_strand_id
1 'polypeptide(L)'
;MSLQKCGRNPDRSRKEQIPHGTMGFPCAGYNDIYTKETGDFFPWHWHEEFEINYVKKGSIKLQIPNEEFILDEGDLAVLNGNILHYAETSDFCDLQSLVFSPALLAGSDASAFAHKYIQPLMSCASFRGVCFPAEDPVAGGCFRRAFEALRTESFAFEFTVREQLSHIMLMIYKKMEDSIFQVQSVKNTDTVRVEQMLSYIHSHYADNITLSDIAGVSGIGERECLRCFKRTISESPMQYLLKYRLMQSAAMLLERPGESISDIAGACGFDYPSYYARQFRRFYGSTPREYRKGK
;
A
#
# COMPACT_ATOMS: atom_id res chain seq x y z
N MET A 1 -3.95 19.17 0.31
CA MET A 1 -4.43 18.24 1.34
C MET A 1 -3.47 18.23 2.49
N SER A 2 -3.69 19.07 3.45
CA SER A 2 -2.94 19.07 4.71
C SER A 2 -3.05 17.70 5.40
N LEU A 3 -2.28 17.48 6.44
CA LEU A 3 -2.22 16.25 7.22
C LEU A 3 -3.61 15.64 7.46
N GLN A 4 -3.72 14.33 7.30
CA GLN A 4 -4.95 13.60 7.61
C GLN A 4 -5.06 13.32 9.11
N LYS A 5 -6.28 13.11 9.58
CA LYS A 5 -6.50 12.63 10.95
C LYS A 5 -6.49 11.11 10.94
N CYS A 6 -5.72 10.52 11.82
CA CYS A 6 -5.67 9.09 11.98
C CYS A 6 -7.03 8.55 12.48
N GLY A 7 -7.59 7.60 11.77
CA GLY A 7 -8.82 6.92 12.18
C GLY A 7 -8.49 5.61 12.88
N ARG A 8 -8.85 5.50 14.17
CA ARG A 8 -8.57 4.34 15.02
C ARG A 8 -9.58 3.18 14.83
N ASN A 9 -10.16 2.98 13.65
CA ASN A 9 -11.19 1.96 13.41
C ASN A 9 -10.79 0.98 12.30
N PRO A 10 -9.94 -0.02 12.58
CA PRO A 10 -9.75 -1.14 11.68
C PRO A 10 -11.03 -1.99 11.60
N ASP A 11 -11.24 -2.68 10.49
CA ASP A 11 -12.33 -3.64 10.35
C ASP A 11 -12.10 -4.93 11.19
N ARG A 12 -13.03 -5.90 11.09
CA ARG A 12 -12.90 -7.19 11.79
C ARG A 12 -11.64 -7.99 11.41
N SER A 13 -11.05 -7.72 10.25
CA SER A 13 -9.79 -8.32 9.80
C SER A 13 -8.56 -7.52 10.24
N ARG A 14 -8.77 -6.43 10.98
CA ARG A 14 -7.76 -5.44 11.38
C ARG A 14 -7.15 -4.67 10.19
N LYS A 15 -7.78 -4.71 9.02
CA LYS A 15 -7.39 -3.87 7.88
C LYS A 15 -7.87 -2.44 8.12
N GLU A 16 -6.98 -1.49 7.98
CA GLU A 16 -7.35 -0.08 8.00
C GLU A 16 -8.19 0.26 6.76
N GLN A 17 -9.30 0.98 6.98
CA GLN A 17 -10.28 1.28 5.93
C GLN A 17 -10.12 2.70 5.36
N ILE A 18 -9.23 3.50 5.92
CA ILE A 18 -9.05 4.89 5.53
C ILE A 18 -8.08 4.93 4.34
N PRO A 19 -8.45 5.59 3.23
CA PRO A 19 -7.52 5.78 2.12
C PRO A 19 -6.40 6.75 2.53
N HIS A 20 -5.16 6.36 2.31
CA HIS A 20 -3.99 7.19 2.57
C HIS A 20 -3.69 8.09 1.35
N GLY A 21 -4.04 9.38 1.46
CA GLY A 21 -3.91 10.33 0.38
C GLY A 21 -5.06 10.29 -0.62
N THR A 22 -4.78 10.60 -1.88
CA THR A 22 -5.75 10.63 -2.99
C THR A 22 -5.32 9.67 -4.10
N MET A 23 -6.22 9.42 -5.06
CA MET A 23 -5.87 8.67 -6.27
C MET A 23 -4.76 9.35 -7.08
N GLY A 24 -4.74 10.70 -7.12
CA GLY A 24 -3.72 11.46 -7.85
C GLY A 24 -2.38 11.56 -7.10
N PHE A 25 -2.42 11.48 -5.77
CA PHE A 25 -1.24 11.49 -4.92
C PHE A 25 -1.46 10.58 -3.71
N PRO A 26 -1.14 9.28 -3.82
CA PRO A 26 -1.42 8.28 -2.80
C PRO A 26 -0.38 8.29 -1.68
N CYS A 27 -0.33 9.39 -0.93
CA CYS A 27 0.49 9.61 0.25
C CYS A 27 -0.29 10.45 1.27
N ALA A 28 -0.30 10.02 2.52
CA ALA A 28 -0.87 10.74 3.63
C ALA A 28 0.17 11.00 4.71
N GLY A 29 0.08 12.15 5.37
CA GLY A 29 0.87 12.50 6.55
C GLY A 29 -0.04 12.56 7.77
N TYR A 30 0.47 12.10 8.90
CA TYR A 30 -0.21 12.10 10.20
C TYR A 30 0.71 12.73 11.25
N ASN A 31 0.11 13.47 12.17
CA ASN A 31 0.82 13.96 13.36
C ASN A 31 -0.06 13.65 14.57
N ASP A 32 0.28 12.61 15.30
CA ASP A 32 -0.48 12.11 16.42
C ASP A 32 0.27 12.30 17.73
N ILE A 33 -0.46 12.77 18.73
CA ILE A 33 0.06 12.89 20.10
C ILE A 33 -0.55 11.77 20.94
N TYR A 34 0.31 10.92 21.45
CA TYR A 34 -0.04 9.82 22.33
C TYR A 34 0.27 10.20 23.76
N THR A 35 -0.75 10.14 24.62
CA THR A 35 -0.67 10.35 26.07
C THR A 35 -1.71 9.47 26.74
N LYS A 36 -1.63 9.32 28.05
CA LYS A 36 -2.69 8.63 28.82
C LYS A 36 -4.06 9.28 28.67
N GLU A 37 -4.13 10.58 28.37
CA GLU A 37 -5.38 11.34 28.22
C GLU A 37 -5.96 11.21 26.80
N THR A 38 -5.11 11.24 25.76
CA THR A 38 -5.53 11.17 24.35
C THR A 38 -5.61 9.75 23.82
N GLY A 39 -5.18 8.76 24.61
CA GLY A 39 -4.93 7.37 24.26
C GLY A 39 -3.45 7.13 24.02
N ASP A 40 -2.95 6.12 24.68
CA ASP A 40 -1.53 5.76 24.74
C ASP A 40 -1.13 4.69 23.72
N PHE A 41 -2.04 4.27 22.86
CA PHE A 41 -1.78 3.23 21.86
C PHE A 41 -2.54 3.43 20.55
N PHE A 42 -2.02 2.84 19.49
CA PHE A 42 -2.72 2.58 18.24
C PHE A 42 -2.97 1.06 18.12
N PRO A 43 -4.22 0.60 17.90
CA PRO A 43 -4.55 -0.82 17.92
C PRO A 43 -3.91 -1.60 16.77
N TRP A 44 -3.76 -2.91 16.95
CA TRP A 44 -3.30 -3.81 15.90
C TRP A 44 -4.07 -3.62 14.61
N HIS A 45 -3.37 -3.23 13.53
CA HIS A 45 -3.93 -3.00 12.20
C HIS A 45 -2.89 -3.31 11.12
N TRP A 46 -3.33 -3.34 9.89
CA TRP A 46 -2.47 -3.47 8.72
C TRP A 46 -3.11 -2.76 7.52
N HIS A 47 -2.28 -2.38 6.56
CA HIS A 47 -2.64 -1.79 5.28
C HIS A 47 -1.64 -2.21 4.20
N GLU A 48 -1.94 -1.91 2.93
CA GLU A 48 -1.12 -2.34 1.78
C GLU A 48 0.06 -1.39 1.51
N GLU A 49 0.04 -0.23 2.10
CA GLU A 49 1.00 0.85 1.93
C GLU A 49 2.28 0.61 2.75
N PHE A 50 3.36 1.27 2.34
CA PHE A 50 4.51 1.47 3.21
C PHE A 50 4.17 2.52 4.27
N GLU A 51 4.70 2.35 5.47
CA GLU A 51 4.56 3.33 6.54
C GLU A 51 5.92 3.73 7.09
N ILE A 52 6.13 5.02 7.30
CA ILE A 52 7.30 5.58 7.95
C ILE A 52 6.85 6.31 9.20
N ASN A 53 7.38 5.90 10.34
CA ASN A 53 7.13 6.49 11.65
C ASN A 53 8.38 7.23 12.13
N TYR A 54 8.25 8.49 12.51
CA TYR A 54 9.31 9.33 13.04
C TYR A 54 8.90 9.89 14.40
N VAL A 55 9.70 9.64 15.42
CA VAL A 55 9.46 10.20 16.76
C VAL A 55 10.01 11.61 16.82
N LYS A 56 9.11 12.57 16.78
CA LYS A 56 9.49 13.98 16.89
C LYS A 56 9.83 14.38 18.34
N LYS A 57 9.18 13.75 19.33
CA LYS A 57 9.45 13.95 20.74
C LYS A 57 8.92 12.81 21.59
N GLY A 58 9.66 12.42 22.64
CA GLY A 58 9.27 11.32 23.53
C GLY A 58 9.69 9.96 23.01
N SER A 59 8.93 8.93 23.32
CA SER A 59 9.23 7.56 22.87
C SER A 59 7.97 6.74 22.60
N ILE A 60 8.08 5.76 21.72
CA ILE A 60 6.99 4.84 21.37
C ILE A 60 7.54 3.42 21.15
N LYS A 61 6.78 2.43 21.59
CA LYS A 61 7.03 1.04 21.25
C LYS A 61 6.17 0.65 20.06
N LEU A 62 6.83 0.27 18.96
CA LEU A 62 6.21 -0.24 17.75
C LEU A 62 6.37 -1.75 17.73
N GLN A 63 5.29 -2.50 17.61
CA GLN A 63 5.28 -3.96 17.58
C GLN A 63 4.79 -4.48 16.22
N ILE A 64 5.51 -5.48 15.72
CA ILE A 64 5.06 -6.36 14.64
C ILE A 64 5.08 -7.80 15.16
N PRO A 65 4.42 -8.79 14.53
CA PRO A 65 4.45 -10.16 15.03
C PRO A 65 5.88 -10.68 15.22
N ASN A 66 6.21 -11.09 16.45
CA ASN A 66 7.52 -11.62 16.92
C ASN A 66 8.68 -10.63 16.93
N GLU A 67 8.44 -9.33 16.71
CA GLU A 67 9.47 -8.28 16.78
C GLU A 67 8.90 -7.03 17.44
N GLU A 68 9.74 -6.28 18.12
CA GLU A 68 9.41 -4.97 18.66
C GLU A 68 10.56 -3.99 18.47
N PHE A 69 10.20 -2.73 18.29
CA PHE A 69 11.11 -1.61 18.16
C PHE A 69 10.77 -0.56 19.21
N ILE A 70 11.72 -0.15 19.99
CA ILE A 70 11.61 1.02 20.85
C ILE A 70 12.21 2.17 20.07
N LEU A 71 11.41 3.19 19.82
CA LEU A 71 11.82 4.38 19.07
C LEU A 71 11.84 5.56 20.03
N ASP A 72 12.97 6.20 20.14
CA ASP A 72 13.18 7.41 20.90
C ASP A 72 13.17 8.65 19.99
N GLU A 73 13.26 9.83 20.59
CA GLU A 73 13.27 11.11 19.86
C GLU A 73 14.34 11.15 18.76
N GLY A 74 13.91 11.38 17.53
CA GLY A 74 14.75 11.40 16.34
C GLY A 74 14.84 10.09 15.59
N ASP A 75 14.41 8.98 16.18
CA ASP A 75 14.40 7.68 15.52
C ASP A 75 13.31 7.60 14.46
N LEU A 76 13.58 6.76 13.46
CA LEU A 76 12.67 6.51 12.35
C LEU A 76 12.54 5.00 12.13
N ALA A 77 11.31 4.51 12.00
CA ALA A 77 11.01 3.14 11.56
C ALA A 77 10.24 3.14 10.25
N VAL A 78 10.59 2.22 9.37
CA VAL A 78 9.86 1.97 8.12
C VAL A 78 9.29 0.58 8.15
N LEU A 79 7.98 0.46 7.96
CA LEU A 79 7.26 -0.80 7.86
C LEU A 79 6.95 -1.10 6.40
N ASN A 80 7.07 -2.37 6.04
CA ASN A 80 6.63 -2.87 4.74
C ASN A 80 5.10 -2.94 4.67
N GLY A 81 4.54 -2.89 3.47
CA GLY A 81 3.11 -3.12 3.26
C GLY A 81 2.65 -4.50 3.72
N ASN A 82 1.39 -4.60 4.11
CA ASN A 82 0.74 -5.82 4.59
C ASN A 82 1.32 -6.39 5.91
N ILE A 83 2.06 -5.60 6.67
CA ILE A 83 2.57 -6.00 7.99
C ILE A 83 1.58 -5.59 9.06
N LEU A 84 1.12 -6.56 9.85
CA LEU A 84 0.32 -6.29 11.04
C LEU A 84 1.20 -5.58 12.08
N HIS A 85 0.76 -4.43 12.58
CA HIS A 85 1.54 -3.64 13.53
C HIS A 85 0.66 -2.95 14.58
N TYR A 86 1.30 -2.55 15.66
CA TYR A 86 0.71 -1.93 16.85
C TYR A 86 1.73 -0.95 17.43
N ALA A 87 1.25 0.15 17.98
CA ALA A 87 2.10 1.13 18.63
C ALA A 87 1.53 1.54 19.99
N GLU A 88 2.39 1.70 20.99
CA GLU A 88 2.01 2.20 22.31
C GLU A 88 3.13 3.04 22.94
N THR A 89 2.77 4.01 23.79
CA THR A 89 3.71 4.75 24.64
C THR A 89 3.38 4.54 26.10
N SER A 90 4.41 4.54 26.95
CA SER A 90 4.23 4.48 28.40
C SER A 90 3.98 5.85 29.03
N ASP A 91 4.32 6.93 28.34
CA ASP A 91 4.23 8.31 28.88
C ASP A 91 3.74 9.29 27.82
N PHE A 92 4.59 9.67 26.88
CA PHE A 92 4.32 10.68 25.87
C PHE A 92 5.03 10.36 24.55
N CYS A 93 4.33 10.58 23.42
CA CYS A 93 4.96 10.57 22.11
C CYS A 93 4.26 11.55 21.15
N ASP A 94 5.04 12.45 20.54
CA ASP A 94 4.65 13.22 19.34
C ASP A 94 5.20 12.46 18.12
N LEU A 95 4.33 11.70 17.48
CA LEU A 95 4.65 10.83 16.35
C LEU A 95 4.22 11.47 15.04
N GLN A 96 5.13 11.50 14.09
CA GLN A 96 4.84 11.88 12.71
C GLN A 96 4.94 10.65 11.82
N SER A 97 3.93 10.45 10.97
CA SER A 97 3.93 9.30 10.06
C SER A 97 3.65 9.73 8.63
N LEU A 98 4.27 9.03 7.68
CA LEU A 98 3.96 9.07 6.25
C LEU A 98 3.54 7.68 5.81
N VAL A 99 2.32 7.57 5.30
CA VAL A 99 1.79 6.32 4.74
C VAL A 99 1.56 6.52 3.25
N PHE A 100 2.17 5.69 2.41
CA PHE A 100 2.15 5.89 0.97
C PHE A 100 2.08 4.59 0.19
N SER A 101 1.29 4.61 -0.89
CA SER A 101 1.18 3.48 -1.80
C SER A 101 2.51 3.22 -2.52
N PRO A 102 2.90 1.95 -2.70
CA PRO A 102 4.03 1.58 -3.55
C PRO A 102 3.97 2.20 -4.95
N ALA A 103 2.77 2.42 -5.48
CA ALA A 103 2.54 3.03 -6.79
C ALA A 103 3.08 4.48 -6.89
N LEU A 104 3.17 5.21 -5.77
CA LEU A 104 3.75 6.57 -5.75
C LEU A 104 5.18 6.58 -6.28
N LEU A 105 5.96 5.57 -5.93
CA LEU A 105 7.36 5.44 -6.34
C LEU A 105 7.49 4.64 -7.65
N ALA A 106 6.72 3.59 -7.79
CA ALA A 106 6.73 2.72 -8.97
C ALA A 106 6.23 3.44 -10.23
N GLY A 107 5.25 4.33 -10.10
CA GLY A 107 4.55 4.98 -11.22
C GLY A 107 3.57 4.03 -11.90
N SER A 108 4.06 2.98 -12.55
CA SER A 108 3.23 1.92 -13.14
C SER A 108 3.81 0.55 -12.84
N ASP A 109 2.98 -0.48 -12.89
CA ASP A 109 3.40 -1.86 -12.65
C ASP A 109 4.42 -2.37 -13.67
N ALA A 110 4.43 -1.80 -14.88
CA ALA A 110 5.38 -2.14 -15.94
C ALA A 110 6.70 -1.34 -15.87
N SER A 111 6.87 -0.45 -14.91
CA SER A 111 8.06 0.40 -14.81
C SER A 111 9.29 -0.37 -14.31
N ALA A 112 10.47 0.13 -14.66
CA ALA A 112 11.72 -0.41 -14.10
C ALA A 112 11.79 -0.22 -12.58
N PHE A 113 11.16 0.83 -12.04
CA PHE A 113 11.08 1.05 -10.60
C PHE A 113 10.26 -0.03 -9.90
N ALA A 114 9.10 -0.40 -10.48
CA ALA A 114 8.27 -1.49 -9.97
C ALA A 114 9.06 -2.79 -9.91
N HIS A 115 9.56 -3.26 -11.05
CA HIS A 115 10.15 -4.60 -11.17
C HIS A 115 11.51 -4.74 -10.49
N LYS A 116 12.37 -3.71 -10.54
CA LYS A 116 13.72 -3.81 -10.01
C LYS A 116 13.84 -3.49 -8.53
N TYR A 117 12.94 -2.64 -8.00
CA TYR A 117 13.11 -2.09 -6.65
C TYR A 117 11.89 -2.32 -5.75
N ILE A 118 10.70 -1.88 -6.16
CA ILE A 118 9.55 -1.84 -5.26
C ILE A 118 8.97 -3.23 -5.00
N GLN A 119 8.70 -4.02 -6.04
CA GLN A 119 8.17 -5.38 -5.90
C GLN A 119 9.14 -6.30 -5.14
N PRO A 120 10.46 -6.30 -5.43
CA PRO A 120 11.42 -7.06 -4.63
C PRO A 120 11.43 -6.67 -3.16
N LEU A 121 11.34 -5.37 -2.82
CA LEU A 121 11.24 -4.92 -1.43
C LEU A 121 9.95 -5.39 -0.77
N MET A 122 8.80 -5.20 -1.42
CA MET A 122 7.50 -5.64 -0.89
C MET A 122 7.46 -7.15 -0.63
N SER A 123 8.12 -7.93 -1.49
CA SER A 123 8.15 -9.39 -1.41
C SER A 123 9.27 -9.92 -0.49
N CYS A 124 10.12 -9.06 0.02
CA CYS A 124 11.25 -9.44 0.87
C CYS A 124 10.76 -9.85 2.27
N ALA A 125 10.78 -11.14 2.57
CA ALA A 125 10.28 -11.68 3.84
C ALA A 125 11.07 -11.17 5.08
N SER A 126 12.32 -10.77 4.91
CA SER A 126 13.17 -10.18 5.96
C SER A 126 12.95 -8.66 6.11
N PHE A 127 12.32 -8.00 5.13
CA PHE A 127 11.89 -6.61 5.29
C PHE A 127 10.46 -6.56 5.85
N ARG A 128 10.33 -6.63 7.15
CA ARG A 128 9.06 -6.42 7.85
C ARG A 128 9.02 -5.03 8.49
N GLY A 129 10.11 -4.65 9.15
CA GLY A 129 10.37 -3.32 9.66
C GLY A 129 11.88 -3.05 9.67
N VAL A 130 12.27 -1.80 9.46
CA VAL A 130 13.67 -1.35 9.52
C VAL A 130 13.73 -0.06 10.30
N CYS A 131 14.60 0.01 11.31
CA CYS A 131 14.85 1.22 12.08
C CYS A 131 16.12 1.93 11.60
N PHE A 132 16.06 3.27 11.66
CA PHE A 132 17.18 4.18 11.49
C PHE A 132 17.26 5.01 12.78
N PRO A 133 18.36 4.93 13.52
CA PRO A 133 18.52 5.70 14.75
C PRO A 133 18.71 7.19 14.48
N ALA A 134 18.48 8.00 15.49
CA ALA A 134 18.60 9.47 15.40
C ALA A 134 19.98 9.94 14.91
N GLU A 135 21.03 9.15 15.16
CA GLU A 135 22.40 9.39 14.69
C GLU A 135 22.56 9.22 13.18
N ASP A 136 21.59 8.58 12.48
CA ASP A 136 21.55 8.56 11.01
C ASP A 136 20.83 9.84 10.49
N PRO A 137 21.57 10.92 10.20
CA PRO A 137 20.94 12.19 9.84
C PRO A 137 20.27 12.16 8.47
N VAL A 138 20.60 11.17 7.64
CA VAL A 138 20.12 11.09 6.26
C VAL A 138 18.66 10.65 6.23
N ALA A 139 18.33 9.54 6.89
CA ALA A 139 16.95 9.02 6.92
C ALA A 139 15.99 10.01 7.58
N GLY A 140 16.30 10.48 8.78
CA GLY A 140 15.52 11.48 9.49
C GLY A 140 15.42 12.81 8.72
N GLY A 141 16.49 13.24 8.05
CA GLY A 141 16.50 14.43 7.19
C GLY A 141 15.58 14.30 5.99
N CYS A 142 15.58 13.15 5.32
CA CYS A 142 14.66 12.86 4.20
C CYS A 142 13.21 12.86 4.68
N PHE A 143 12.93 12.19 5.80
CA PHE A 143 11.58 12.17 6.37
C PHE A 143 11.06 13.60 6.66
N ARG A 144 11.81 14.40 7.41
CA ARG A 144 11.39 15.75 7.78
C ARG A 144 11.12 16.63 6.56
N ARG A 145 11.96 16.55 5.50
CA ARG A 145 11.72 17.29 4.24
C ARG A 145 10.46 16.83 3.53
N ALA A 146 10.22 15.53 3.44
CA ALA A 146 9.01 14.97 2.84
C ALA A 146 7.76 15.39 3.62
N PHE A 147 7.81 15.24 4.94
CA PHE A 147 6.69 15.58 5.83
C PHE A 147 6.35 17.08 5.78
N GLU A 148 7.37 17.94 5.83
CA GLU A 148 7.16 19.39 5.76
C GLU A 148 6.64 19.83 4.38
N ALA A 149 7.14 19.24 3.29
CA ALA A 149 6.62 19.51 1.95
C ALA A 149 5.14 19.11 1.84
N LEU A 150 4.77 17.92 2.34
CA LEU A 150 3.38 17.47 2.36
C LEU A 150 2.50 18.36 3.26
N ARG A 151 3.01 18.79 4.41
CA ARG A 151 2.28 19.64 5.36
C ARG A 151 1.97 21.02 4.80
N THR A 152 2.90 21.62 4.05
CA THR A 152 2.77 22.99 3.53
C THR A 152 2.12 23.06 2.16
N GLU A 153 2.10 21.98 1.42
CA GLU A 153 1.60 21.89 0.03
C GLU A 153 2.15 23.03 -0.86
N SER A 154 3.43 23.37 -0.66
CA SER A 154 4.10 24.36 -1.48
C SER A 154 4.18 23.88 -2.94
N PHE A 155 4.43 24.82 -3.88
CA PHE A 155 4.56 24.48 -5.29
C PHE A 155 5.50 23.28 -5.51
N ALA A 156 5.05 22.27 -6.25
CA ALA A 156 5.78 21.05 -6.57
C ALA A 156 6.16 20.17 -5.35
N PHE A 157 5.38 20.23 -4.26
CA PHE A 157 5.60 19.41 -3.07
C PHE A 157 5.60 17.90 -3.38
N GLU A 158 4.82 17.48 -4.37
CA GLU A 158 4.74 16.08 -4.81
C GLU A 158 6.10 15.54 -5.28
N PHE A 159 6.86 16.36 -6.00
CA PHE A 159 8.23 16.01 -6.40
C PHE A 159 9.14 15.86 -5.20
N THR A 160 9.09 16.79 -4.26
CA THR A 160 9.91 16.75 -3.03
C THR A 160 9.57 15.52 -2.20
N VAL A 161 8.28 15.23 -1.97
CA VAL A 161 7.85 14.04 -1.22
C VAL A 161 8.35 12.77 -1.90
N ARG A 162 8.10 12.63 -3.20
CA ARG A 162 8.52 11.43 -3.96
C ARG A 162 10.04 11.25 -3.96
N GLU A 163 10.81 12.32 -4.12
CA GLU A 163 12.27 12.29 -4.06
C GLU A 163 12.76 11.78 -2.71
N GLN A 164 12.29 12.38 -1.62
CA GLN A 164 12.74 12.05 -0.28
C GLN A 164 12.34 10.61 0.13
N LEU A 165 11.13 10.18 -0.21
CA LEU A 165 10.68 8.80 -0.01
C LEU A 165 11.52 7.81 -0.85
N SER A 166 11.88 8.18 -2.08
CA SER A 166 12.76 7.35 -2.92
C SER A 166 14.14 7.16 -2.30
N HIS A 167 14.69 8.21 -1.67
CA HIS A 167 15.97 8.12 -0.93
C HIS A 167 15.88 7.13 0.25
N ILE A 168 14.83 7.22 1.07
CA ILE A 168 14.63 6.30 2.20
C ILE A 168 14.48 4.85 1.69
N MET A 169 13.67 4.62 0.66
CA MET A 169 13.47 3.28 0.11
C MET A 169 14.74 2.70 -0.51
N LEU A 170 15.59 3.54 -1.11
CA LEU A 170 16.90 3.11 -1.62
C LEU A 170 17.85 2.73 -0.47
N MET A 171 17.80 3.41 0.67
CA MET A 171 18.58 3.04 1.85
C MET A 171 18.14 1.68 2.39
N ILE A 172 16.82 1.42 2.44
CA ILE A 172 16.27 0.11 2.83
C ILE A 172 16.69 -0.96 1.83
N TYR A 173 16.58 -0.68 0.53
CA TYR A 173 17.00 -1.62 -0.52
C TYR A 173 18.46 -2.05 -0.32
N LYS A 174 19.37 -1.12 -0.05
CA LYS A 174 20.78 -1.41 0.23
C LYS A 174 20.96 -2.26 1.48
N LYS A 175 20.18 -1.99 2.55
CA LYS A 175 20.23 -2.83 3.78
C LYS A 175 19.72 -4.25 3.54
N MET A 176 18.78 -4.44 2.60
CA MET A 176 18.15 -5.73 2.28
C MET A 176 18.76 -6.41 1.06
N GLU A 177 19.79 -5.84 0.46
CA GLU A 177 20.34 -6.25 -0.84
C GLU A 177 20.65 -7.74 -0.89
N ASP A 178 21.37 -8.27 0.10
CA ASP A 178 21.71 -9.70 0.18
C ASP A 178 20.46 -10.59 0.26
N SER A 179 19.47 -10.18 1.05
CA SER A 179 18.20 -10.90 1.18
C SER A 179 17.37 -10.86 -0.11
N ILE A 180 17.36 -9.72 -0.78
CA ILE A 180 16.68 -9.54 -2.06
C ILE A 180 17.37 -10.37 -3.15
N PHE A 181 18.71 -10.36 -3.22
CA PHE A 181 19.47 -11.17 -4.17
C PHE A 181 19.32 -12.67 -3.93
N GLN A 182 19.28 -13.12 -2.69
CA GLN A 182 19.00 -14.52 -2.38
C GLN A 182 17.60 -14.95 -2.87
N VAL A 183 16.60 -14.09 -2.74
CA VAL A 183 15.25 -14.32 -3.27
C VAL A 183 15.23 -14.25 -4.81
N GLN A 184 16.00 -13.36 -5.42
CA GLN A 184 16.10 -13.23 -6.88
C GLN A 184 16.95 -14.32 -7.54
N SER A 185 17.98 -14.87 -6.86
CA SER A 185 18.81 -15.96 -7.39
C SER A 185 18.05 -17.28 -7.47
N VAL A 186 17.10 -17.48 -6.57
CA VAL A 186 15.97 -18.35 -6.77
C VAL A 186 14.94 -17.54 -7.59
N LYS A 187 15.18 -17.30 -8.88
CA LYS A 187 14.13 -16.83 -9.79
C LYS A 187 12.97 -17.80 -9.60
N ASN A 188 12.10 -17.42 -8.68
CA ASN A 188 10.99 -18.27 -8.31
C ASN A 188 10.17 -18.38 -9.59
N THR A 189 10.14 -19.56 -10.17
CA THR A 189 9.31 -19.89 -11.34
C THR A 189 7.89 -19.34 -11.14
N ASP A 190 7.47 -19.22 -9.88
CA ASP A 190 6.19 -18.63 -9.50
C ASP A 190 6.09 -17.13 -9.76
N THR A 191 7.15 -16.34 -9.52
CA THR A 191 7.13 -14.89 -9.79
C THR A 191 6.93 -14.63 -11.28
N VAL A 192 7.68 -15.31 -12.14
CA VAL A 192 7.54 -15.20 -13.60
C VAL A 192 6.13 -15.63 -14.05
N ARG A 193 5.60 -16.72 -13.49
CA ARG A 193 4.25 -17.17 -13.78
C ARG A 193 3.20 -16.17 -13.35
N VAL A 194 3.34 -15.60 -12.15
CA VAL A 194 2.39 -14.59 -11.64
C VAL A 194 2.45 -13.32 -12.47
N GLU A 195 3.63 -12.85 -12.89
CA GLU A 195 3.77 -11.71 -13.81
C GLU A 195 3.03 -11.93 -15.14
N GLN A 196 3.16 -13.13 -15.74
CA GLN A 196 2.43 -13.49 -16.95
C GLN A 196 0.90 -13.48 -16.72
N MET A 197 0.46 -14.07 -15.61
CA MET A 197 -0.95 -14.13 -15.25
C MET A 197 -1.53 -12.75 -14.93
N LEU A 198 -0.79 -11.86 -14.25
CA LEU A 198 -1.19 -10.48 -14.00
C LEU A 198 -1.30 -9.69 -15.30
N SER A 199 -0.32 -9.81 -16.20
CA SER A 199 -0.36 -9.16 -17.52
C SER A 199 -1.59 -9.59 -18.32
N TYR A 200 -1.94 -10.87 -18.28
CA TYR A 200 -3.15 -11.38 -18.90
C TYR A 200 -4.43 -10.81 -18.28
N ILE A 201 -4.52 -10.79 -16.95
CA ILE A 201 -5.65 -10.19 -16.23
C ILE A 201 -5.80 -8.71 -16.63
N HIS A 202 -4.72 -7.94 -16.65
CA HIS A 202 -4.74 -6.51 -16.98
C HIS A 202 -5.20 -6.23 -18.41
N SER A 203 -4.85 -7.10 -19.37
CA SER A 203 -5.26 -6.92 -20.77
C SER A 203 -6.66 -7.46 -21.07
N HIS A 204 -7.20 -8.35 -20.22
CA HIS A 204 -8.48 -9.04 -20.47
C HIS A 204 -9.48 -8.85 -19.32
N TYR A 205 -9.27 -7.90 -18.41
CA TYR A 205 -10.12 -7.73 -17.21
C TYR A 205 -11.60 -7.49 -17.54
N ALA A 206 -11.88 -6.86 -18.69
CA ALA A 206 -13.24 -6.60 -19.14
C ALA A 206 -13.94 -7.85 -19.72
N ASP A 207 -13.16 -8.87 -20.11
CA ASP A 207 -13.66 -10.11 -20.71
C ASP A 207 -14.12 -11.10 -19.62
N ASN A 208 -14.92 -12.09 -20.02
CA ASN A 208 -15.35 -13.16 -19.11
C ASN A 208 -14.24 -14.23 -18.97
N ILE A 209 -13.12 -13.86 -18.32
CA ILE A 209 -11.99 -14.74 -18.08
C ILE A 209 -12.22 -15.65 -16.87
N THR A 210 -11.76 -16.89 -16.98
CA THR A 210 -11.86 -17.91 -15.94
C THR A 210 -10.51 -18.15 -15.26
N LEU A 211 -10.52 -18.86 -14.13
CA LEU A 211 -9.29 -19.31 -13.47
C LEU A 211 -8.44 -20.20 -14.39
N SER A 212 -9.09 -21.00 -15.23
CA SER A 212 -8.42 -21.85 -16.22
C SER A 212 -7.68 -21.04 -17.27
N ASP A 213 -8.29 -19.97 -17.78
CA ASP A 213 -7.64 -19.07 -18.75
C ASP A 213 -6.40 -18.41 -18.14
N ILE A 214 -6.52 -17.91 -16.92
CA ILE A 214 -5.40 -17.30 -16.19
C ILE A 214 -4.26 -18.30 -15.95
N ALA A 215 -4.59 -19.52 -15.55
CA ALA A 215 -3.59 -20.58 -15.34
C ALA A 215 -2.90 -21.00 -16.64
N GLY A 216 -3.68 -21.06 -17.73
CA GLY A 216 -3.24 -21.48 -19.05
C GLY A 216 -2.11 -20.64 -19.63
N VAL A 217 -2.08 -19.31 -19.38
CA VAL A 217 -1.02 -18.41 -19.91
C VAL A 217 0.37 -18.75 -19.39
N SER A 218 0.44 -19.38 -18.23
CA SER A 218 1.72 -19.82 -17.63
C SER A 218 1.95 -21.33 -17.76
N GLY A 219 1.09 -22.04 -18.53
CA GLY A 219 1.21 -23.48 -18.76
C GLY A 219 1.04 -24.32 -17.49
N ILE A 220 0.23 -23.88 -16.53
CA ILE A 220 0.01 -24.57 -15.24
C ILE A 220 -1.48 -24.86 -15.00
N GLY A 221 -1.75 -25.82 -14.12
CA GLY A 221 -3.12 -26.11 -13.69
C GLY A 221 -3.63 -25.09 -12.67
N GLU A 222 -4.97 -25.00 -12.53
CA GLU A 222 -5.65 -24.07 -11.62
C GLU A 222 -5.15 -24.14 -10.16
N ARG A 223 -4.90 -25.36 -9.65
CA ARG A 223 -4.40 -25.56 -8.28
C ARG A 223 -3.02 -24.91 -8.08
N GLU A 224 -2.14 -25.03 -9.06
CA GLU A 224 -0.81 -24.41 -9.03
C GLU A 224 -0.93 -22.90 -9.20
N CYS A 225 -1.81 -22.41 -10.07
CA CYS A 225 -2.12 -20.99 -10.22
C CYS A 225 -2.55 -20.38 -8.89
N LEU A 226 -3.51 -20.96 -8.19
CA LEU A 226 -3.95 -20.50 -6.87
C LEU A 226 -2.79 -20.47 -5.87
N ARG A 227 -1.91 -21.49 -5.89
CA ARG A 227 -0.76 -21.58 -4.98
C ARG A 227 0.28 -20.50 -5.27
N CYS A 228 0.62 -20.29 -6.55
CA CYS A 228 1.54 -19.25 -6.99
C CYS A 228 1.05 -17.85 -6.59
N PHE A 229 -0.21 -17.53 -6.91
CA PHE A 229 -0.82 -16.26 -6.51
C PHE A 229 -0.81 -16.06 -5.01
N LYS A 230 -1.22 -17.09 -4.23
CA LYS A 230 -1.25 -16.98 -2.76
C LYS A 230 0.13 -16.75 -2.16
N ARG A 231 1.18 -17.40 -2.69
CA ARG A 231 2.56 -17.20 -2.21
C ARG A 231 3.14 -15.86 -2.61
N THR A 232 2.84 -15.38 -3.82
CA THR A 232 3.50 -14.21 -4.40
C THR A 232 2.80 -12.90 -4.03
N ILE A 233 1.45 -12.87 -4.09
CA ILE A 233 0.65 -11.65 -3.86
C ILE A 233 -0.42 -11.80 -2.79
N SER A 234 -0.41 -12.91 -2.04
CA SER A 234 -1.30 -13.18 -0.90
C SER A 234 -2.80 -13.21 -1.20
N GLU A 235 -3.20 -13.11 -2.47
CA GLU A 235 -4.59 -13.13 -2.94
C GLU A 235 -4.83 -14.31 -3.90
N SER A 236 -6.09 -14.58 -4.27
CA SER A 236 -6.41 -15.48 -5.38
C SER A 236 -6.51 -14.69 -6.70
N PRO A 237 -6.30 -15.34 -7.87
CA PRO A 237 -6.43 -14.68 -9.18
C PRO A 237 -7.79 -14.01 -9.38
N MET A 238 -8.87 -14.67 -8.98
CA MET A 238 -10.23 -14.13 -9.12
C MET A 238 -10.53 -12.98 -8.16
N GLN A 239 -9.93 -12.98 -6.95
CA GLN A 239 -10.01 -11.84 -6.04
C GLN A 239 -9.25 -10.64 -6.60
N TYR A 240 -8.05 -10.87 -7.15
CA TYR A 240 -7.28 -9.85 -7.83
C TYR A 240 -8.03 -9.26 -9.04
N LEU A 241 -8.59 -10.10 -9.91
CA LEU A 241 -9.42 -9.67 -11.05
C LEU A 241 -10.58 -8.78 -10.58
N LEU A 242 -11.31 -9.21 -9.56
CA LEU A 242 -12.41 -8.42 -9.01
C LEU A 242 -11.95 -7.05 -8.53
N LYS A 243 -10.85 -7.02 -7.77
CA LYS A 243 -10.24 -5.78 -7.26
C LYS A 243 -9.82 -4.87 -8.41
N TYR A 244 -9.16 -5.42 -9.42
CA TYR A 244 -8.71 -4.67 -10.60
C TYR A 244 -9.88 -4.07 -11.39
N ARG A 245 -10.94 -4.84 -11.64
CA ARG A 245 -12.19 -4.34 -12.25
C ARG A 245 -12.80 -3.18 -11.47
N LEU A 246 -12.85 -3.28 -10.15
CA LEU A 246 -13.35 -2.19 -9.29
C LEU A 246 -12.48 -0.94 -9.39
N MET A 247 -11.16 -1.08 -9.43
CA MET A 247 -10.24 0.04 -9.60
C MET A 247 -10.41 0.72 -10.97
N GLN A 248 -10.51 -0.05 -12.05
CA GLN A 248 -10.77 0.49 -13.40
C GLN A 248 -12.13 1.20 -13.46
N SER A 249 -13.15 0.62 -12.84
CA SER A 249 -14.47 1.25 -12.79
C SER A 249 -14.47 2.57 -12.00
N ALA A 250 -13.69 2.66 -10.92
CA ALA A 250 -13.56 3.89 -10.14
C ALA A 250 -12.91 5.02 -10.96
N ALA A 251 -11.88 4.71 -11.74
CA ALA A 251 -11.27 5.65 -12.66
C ALA A 251 -12.29 6.12 -13.73
N MET A 252 -12.98 5.18 -14.39
CA MET A 252 -13.99 5.49 -15.40
C MET A 252 -15.15 6.33 -14.84
N LEU A 253 -15.56 6.12 -13.59
CA LEU A 253 -16.61 6.92 -12.94
C LEU A 253 -16.24 8.40 -12.86
N LEU A 254 -14.99 8.74 -12.68
CA LEU A 254 -14.48 10.11 -12.61
C LEU A 254 -14.20 10.70 -14.00
N GLU A 255 -13.63 9.90 -14.89
CA GLU A 255 -13.25 10.31 -16.25
C GLU A 255 -14.45 10.47 -17.19
N ARG A 256 -15.53 9.70 -16.97
CA ARG A 256 -16.70 9.61 -17.85
C ARG A 256 -17.99 9.93 -17.11
N PRO A 257 -18.18 11.17 -16.61
CA PRO A 257 -19.32 11.54 -15.76
C PRO A 257 -20.68 11.42 -16.48
N GLY A 258 -20.70 11.44 -17.80
CA GLY A 258 -21.91 11.30 -18.63
C GLY A 258 -22.36 9.87 -18.89
N GLU A 259 -21.51 8.86 -18.65
CA GLU A 259 -21.89 7.45 -18.86
C GLU A 259 -22.72 6.93 -17.68
N SER A 260 -23.64 5.98 -17.96
CA SER A 260 -24.41 5.36 -16.89
C SER A 260 -23.54 4.48 -15.99
N ILE A 261 -23.93 4.31 -14.72
CA ILE A 261 -23.23 3.40 -13.79
C ILE A 261 -23.23 1.95 -14.31
N SER A 262 -24.32 1.57 -15.00
CA SER A 262 -24.45 0.22 -15.58
C SER A 262 -23.53 0.01 -16.77
N ASP A 263 -23.36 1.02 -17.62
CA ASP A 263 -22.46 0.93 -18.78
C ASP A 263 -21.01 0.82 -18.34
N ILE A 264 -20.60 1.61 -17.34
CA ILE A 264 -19.26 1.52 -16.73
C ILE A 264 -19.05 0.15 -16.08
N ALA A 265 -20.05 -0.38 -15.37
CA ALA A 265 -19.96 -1.73 -14.81
C ALA A 265 -19.73 -2.78 -15.90
N GLY A 266 -20.53 -2.72 -16.98
CA GLY A 266 -20.37 -3.60 -18.14
C GLY A 266 -19.00 -3.46 -18.81
N ALA A 267 -18.54 -2.24 -19.05
CA ALA A 267 -17.21 -1.97 -19.61
C ALA A 267 -16.05 -2.50 -18.75
N CYS A 268 -16.30 -2.75 -17.47
CA CYS A 268 -15.34 -3.36 -16.54
C CYS A 268 -15.56 -4.87 -16.31
N GLY A 269 -16.39 -5.52 -17.10
CA GLY A 269 -16.63 -6.97 -17.04
C GLY A 269 -17.57 -7.42 -15.92
N PHE A 270 -18.49 -6.55 -15.47
CA PHE A 270 -19.55 -6.92 -14.53
C PHE A 270 -20.87 -7.18 -15.28
N ASP A 271 -21.31 -8.44 -15.30
CA ASP A 271 -22.59 -8.81 -15.95
C ASP A 271 -23.81 -8.28 -15.19
N TYR A 272 -23.70 -8.08 -13.87
CA TYR A 272 -24.81 -7.68 -13.02
C TYR A 272 -24.52 -6.39 -12.27
N PRO A 273 -25.20 -5.27 -12.60
CA PRO A 273 -25.02 -3.97 -11.93
C PRO A 273 -25.24 -4.01 -10.41
N SER A 274 -26.16 -4.86 -9.93
CA SER A 274 -26.41 -5.03 -8.49
C SER A 274 -25.24 -5.70 -7.77
N TYR A 275 -24.59 -6.68 -8.40
CA TYR A 275 -23.38 -7.30 -7.88
C TYR A 275 -22.23 -6.27 -7.85
N TYR A 276 -22.03 -5.53 -8.95
CA TYR A 276 -21.05 -4.47 -9.03
C TYR A 276 -21.22 -3.44 -7.90
N ALA A 277 -22.43 -2.86 -7.76
CA ALA A 277 -22.69 -1.85 -6.74
C ALA A 277 -22.39 -2.34 -5.31
N ARG A 278 -22.73 -3.61 -5.03
CA ARG A 278 -22.42 -4.23 -3.73
C ARG A 278 -20.92 -4.42 -3.51
N GLN A 279 -20.18 -4.93 -4.51
CA GLN A 279 -18.73 -5.11 -4.41
C GLN A 279 -18.00 -3.75 -4.34
N PHE A 280 -18.44 -2.78 -5.12
CA PHE A 280 -17.88 -1.43 -5.11
C PHE A 280 -18.05 -0.77 -3.72
N ARG A 281 -19.26 -0.84 -3.15
CA ARG A 281 -19.50 -0.31 -1.80
C ARG A 281 -18.67 -1.03 -0.73
N ARG A 282 -18.48 -2.35 -0.88
CA ARG A 282 -17.65 -3.12 0.04
C ARG A 282 -16.17 -2.71 -0.04
N PHE A 283 -15.69 -2.35 -1.23
CA PHE A 283 -14.30 -2.03 -1.50
C PHE A 283 -13.96 -0.56 -1.20
N TYR A 284 -14.85 0.38 -1.58
CA TYR A 284 -14.62 1.83 -1.44
C TYR A 284 -15.42 2.50 -0.32
N GLY A 285 -16.22 1.76 0.45
CA GLY A 285 -17.06 2.31 1.52
C GLY A 285 -18.27 3.13 1.05
N SER A 286 -18.35 3.47 -0.24
CA SER A 286 -19.40 4.28 -0.85
C SER A 286 -19.98 3.60 -2.09
N THR A 287 -21.20 3.99 -2.49
CA THR A 287 -21.78 3.50 -3.75
C THR A 287 -21.07 4.13 -4.96
N PRO A 288 -21.09 3.50 -6.16
CA PRO A 288 -20.54 4.12 -7.39
C PRO A 288 -21.07 5.51 -7.66
N ARG A 289 -22.36 5.76 -7.33
CA ARG A 289 -23.03 7.05 -7.53
C ARG A 289 -22.51 8.12 -6.56
N GLU A 290 -22.29 7.76 -5.30
CA GLU A 290 -21.71 8.64 -4.29
C GLU A 290 -20.25 8.95 -4.62
N TYR A 291 -19.46 7.91 -4.98
CA TYR A 291 -18.06 8.05 -5.38
C TYR A 291 -17.89 9.03 -6.56
N ARG A 292 -18.72 8.91 -7.63
CA ARG A 292 -18.74 9.85 -8.76
C ARG A 292 -18.99 11.31 -8.35
N LYS A 293 -19.76 11.52 -7.29
CA LYS A 293 -20.12 12.88 -6.80
C LYS A 293 -19.06 13.48 -5.86
N GLY A 294 -18.00 12.73 -5.52
CA GLY A 294 -16.97 13.16 -4.57
C GLY A 294 -17.49 13.24 -3.12
N LYS A 295 -18.46 12.41 -2.79
CA LYS A 295 -19.04 12.33 -1.43
C LYS A 295 -18.66 11.02 -0.76
#